data_a8b7d8bb0cdc5711e8d03df59c175446
#
_entry.id   a8b7d8bb0cdc5711e8d03df59c175446
#
_cell.length_a   1.000
_cell.length_b   1.000
_cell.length_c   1.000
_cell.angle_alpha   90.00
_cell.angle_beta   90.00
_cell.angle_gamma   90.00
#
_symmetry.space_group_name_H-M   'P 1'
#
loop_
_entity.id
_entity.type
_entity.pdbx_description
1 polymer ?
#
loop_
_entity_poly.entity_id
_entity_poly.type
_entity_poly.pdbx_seq_one_letter_code
_entity_poly.pdbx_strand_id
1 'polypeptide(L)'
;LEKHRQDCLFIYITHDLNFASSRTNSDKFWIKSYNGEKWEFEQISTNEIMPQELFLKLLGTRRNVLFIEGKNNSLDFKIYSVLYPQYQIITCGSCEKVIQYTKAFNDQSALHGFKAYGIIDRDYRSQNEINALMNKDINVLKVAEVENLFLLECIVLAVLKQSGRENKFEEIKNYLFEEKFKNCLEKQILEN
;
A
#
# COMPACT_ATOMS: atom_id res chain seq x y z
N LEU A 1 29.57 23.43 -1.65
CA LEU A 1 30.59 23.00 -2.61
C LEU A 1 29.98 22.85 -4.01
N GLU A 2 28.98 22.01 -4.23
CA GLU A 2 28.36 21.76 -5.54
C GLU A 2 27.92 23.06 -6.27
N LYS A 3 27.33 24.01 -5.56
CA LYS A 3 26.88 25.30 -6.14
C LYS A 3 28.06 26.19 -6.58
N HIS A 4 29.25 25.98 -6.03
CA HIS A 4 30.42 26.83 -6.28
C HIS A 4 31.46 26.20 -7.21
N ARG A 5 31.31 24.90 -7.50
CA ARG A 5 32.23 24.15 -8.33
C ARG A 5 31.47 23.34 -9.38
N GLN A 6 30.92 24.08 -10.35
CA GLN A 6 30.19 23.49 -11.48
C GLN A 6 31.11 22.81 -12.50
N ASP A 7 32.40 23.02 -12.36
CA ASP A 7 33.48 22.41 -13.15
C ASP A 7 33.88 21.00 -12.64
N CYS A 8 33.30 20.55 -11.54
CA CYS A 8 33.66 19.27 -10.91
C CYS A 8 32.52 18.25 -10.98
N LEU A 9 32.89 16.99 -11.19
CA LEU A 9 32.00 15.85 -10.95
C LEU A 9 32.07 15.50 -9.47
N PHE A 10 30.92 15.44 -8.81
CA PHE A 10 30.79 15.01 -7.42
C PHE A 10 30.29 13.56 -7.35
N ILE A 11 31.02 12.70 -6.70
CA ILE A 11 30.63 11.30 -6.43
C ILE A 11 30.48 11.15 -4.92
N TYR A 12 29.29 10.69 -4.49
CA TYR A 12 28.98 10.43 -3.09
C TYR A 12 28.79 8.94 -2.86
N ILE A 13 29.46 8.41 -1.86
CA ILE A 13 29.23 7.06 -1.36
C ILE A 13 28.58 7.20 0.00
N THR A 14 27.38 6.67 0.15
CA THR A 14 26.59 6.81 1.37
C THR A 14 25.70 5.60 1.61
N HIS A 15 25.42 5.30 2.86
CA HIS A 15 24.36 4.38 3.30
C HIS A 15 23.14 5.14 3.82
N ASP A 16 23.21 6.47 3.86
CA ASP A 16 22.07 7.32 4.25
C ASP A 16 21.14 7.56 3.06
N LEU A 17 20.01 6.90 3.07
CA LEU A 17 19.02 6.99 1.99
C LEU A 17 18.28 8.33 1.98
N ASN A 18 18.21 9.06 3.12
CA ASN A 18 17.67 10.41 3.13
C ASN A 18 18.60 11.37 2.39
N PHE A 19 19.92 11.23 2.60
CA PHE A 19 20.91 11.98 1.84
C PHE A 19 20.81 11.65 0.34
N ALA A 20 20.72 10.36 -0.01
CA ALA A 20 20.60 9.93 -1.41
C ALA A 20 19.31 10.45 -2.05
N SER A 21 18.17 10.41 -1.34
CA SER A 21 16.88 10.91 -1.84
C SER A 21 16.86 12.42 -2.04
N SER A 22 17.59 13.17 -1.21
CA SER A 22 17.67 14.64 -1.33
C SER A 22 18.42 15.12 -2.59
N ARG A 23 19.16 14.23 -3.27
CA ARG A 23 19.90 14.50 -4.50
C ARG A 23 19.06 14.13 -5.74
N THR A 24 18.02 14.90 -6.02
CA THR A 24 17.04 14.58 -7.08
C THR A 24 17.62 14.52 -8.48
N ASN A 25 18.64 15.34 -8.77
CA ASN A 25 19.25 15.48 -10.11
C ASN A 25 20.54 14.67 -10.29
N SER A 26 20.79 13.66 -9.44
CA SER A 26 21.96 12.82 -9.55
C SER A 26 21.60 11.40 -9.96
N ASP A 27 22.44 10.78 -10.77
CA ASP A 27 22.37 9.33 -10.99
C ASP A 27 22.67 8.59 -9.70
N LYS A 28 21.93 7.52 -9.45
CA LYS A 28 22.08 6.72 -8.25
C LYS A 28 22.36 5.28 -8.63
N PHE A 29 23.36 4.71 -7.97
CA PHE A 29 23.77 3.33 -8.17
C PHE A 29 23.69 2.58 -6.85
N TRP A 30 23.02 1.44 -6.88
CA TRP A 30 22.95 0.52 -5.75
C TRP A 30 24.13 -0.46 -5.83
N ILE A 31 25.01 -0.42 -4.87
CA ILE A 31 26.12 -1.37 -4.77
C ILE A 31 25.62 -2.61 -4.06
N LYS A 32 25.63 -3.76 -4.75
CA LYS A 32 25.15 -5.05 -4.25
C LYS A 32 26.24 -5.80 -3.48
N SER A 33 27.39 -5.96 -4.12
CA SER A 33 28.48 -6.74 -3.57
C SER A 33 29.85 -6.32 -4.15
N TYR A 34 30.91 -6.78 -3.48
CA TYR A 34 32.27 -6.73 -3.97
C TYR A 34 32.93 -8.08 -3.74
N ASN A 35 33.50 -8.68 -4.77
CA ASN A 35 34.11 -10.01 -4.69
C ASN A 35 35.63 -10.00 -4.53
N GLY A 36 36.25 -8.85 -4.26
CA GLY A 36 37.69 -8.63 -4.18
C GLY A 36 38.33 -8.08 -5.45
N GLU A 37 37.62 -8.21 -6.59
CA GLU A 37 38.11 -7.73 -7.89
C GLU A 37 37.14 -6.77 -8.56
N LYS A 38 35.85 -7.07 -8.50
CA LYS A 38 34.78 -6.33 -9.18
C LYS A 38 33.64 -5.97 -8.25
N TRP A 39 33.11 -4.77 -8.47
CA TRP A 39 31.85 -4.30 -7.87
C TRP A 39 30.68 -4.78 -8.68
N GLU A 40 29.70 -5.32 -8.02
CA GLU A 40 28.38 -5.55 -8.59
C GLU A 40 27.46 -4.40 -8.19
N PHE A 41 26.98 -3.66 -9.16
CA PHE A 41 26.11 -2.52 -8.93
C PHE A 41 25.04 -2.42 -10.01
N GLU A 42 23.97 -1.71 -9.70
CA GLU A 42 22.86 -1.48 -10.60
C GLU A 42 22.40 -0.03 -10.48
N GLN A 43 22.10 0.59 -11.61
CA GLN A 43 21.56 1.95 -11.62
C GLN A 43 20.12 1.91 -11.14
N ILE A 44 19.78 2.74 -10.16
CA ILE A 44 18.41 2.93 -9.71
C ILE A 44 17.72 3.78 -10.77
N SER A 45 16.92 3.14 -11.62
CA SER A 45 16.14 3.85 -12.63
C SER A 45 15.14 4.79 -11.97
N THR A 46 15.01 6.00 -12.52
CA THR A 46 13.89 6.88 -12.24
C THR A 46 12.64 6.25 -12.85
N ASN A 47 11.82 5.64 -12.02
CA ASN A 47 10.52 5.16 -12.46
C ASN A 47 9.56 6.36 -12.44
N GLU A 48 9.01 6.72 -13.59
CA GLU A 48 8.03 7.81 -13.70
C GLU A 48 6.76 7.53 -12.88
N ILE A 49 6.51 6.25 -12.59
CA ILE A 49 5.32 5.78 -11.88
C ILE A 49 5.45 6.01 -10.37
N MET A 50 6.60 5.66 -9.79
CA MET A 50 6.85 5.80 -8.34
C MET A 50 7.92 6.87 -8.09
N PRO A 51 7.66 7.87 -7.21
CA PRO A 51 8.66 8.84 -6.84
C PRO A 51 9.92 8.17 -6.29
N GLN A 52 11.08 8.54 -6.82
CA GLN A 52 12.37 7.95 -6.43
C GLN A 52 12.64 8.11 -4.92
N GLU A 53 12.19 9.20 -4.32
CA GLU A 53 12.29 9.44 -2.88
C GLU A 53 11.55 8.35 -2.08
N LEU A 54 10.31 8.03 -2.51
CA LEU A 54 9.52 6.97 -1.88
C LEU A 54 10.21 5.62 -2.04
N PHE A 55 10.71 5.30 -3.24
CA PHE A 55 11.41 4.05 -3.51
C PHE A 55 12.63 3.88 -2.60
N LEU A 56 13.50 4.90 -2.51
CA LEU A 56 14.67 4.87 -1.64
C LEU A 56 14.30 4.73 -0.16
N LYS A 57 13.24 5.43 0.27
CA LYS A 57 12.74 5.30 1.65
C LYS A 57 12.29 3.86 1.94
N LEU A 58 11.62 3.22 1.00
CA LEU A 58 11.17 1.83 1.14
C LEU A 58 12.36 0.86 1.23
N LEU A 59 13.37 1.05 0.41
CA LEU A 59 14.61 0.24 0.48
C LEU A 59 15.25 0.33 1.88
N GLY A 60 15.19 1.49 2.51
CA GLY A 60 15.74 1.72 3.85
C GLY A 60 15.02 0.93 4.96
N THR A 61 13.77 0.58 4.77
CA THR A 61 13.00 -0.18 5.77
C THR A 61 13.41 -1.64 5.87
N ARG A 62 13.99 -2.19 4.82
CA ARG A 62 14.37 -3.62 4.68
C ARG A 62 13.21 -4.57 5.01
N ARG A 63 12.01 -4.20 4.60
CA ARG A 63 10.78 -4.96 4.83
C ARG A 63 10.00 -5.10 3.53
N ASN A 64 9.18 -6.13 3.45
CA ASN A 64 8.15 -6.20 2.43
C ASN A 64 7.17 -5.04 2.61
N VAL A 65 6.59 -4.59 1.53
CA VAL A 65 5.74 -3.39 1.50
C VAL A 65 4.29 -3.80 1.26
N LEU A 66 3.38 -3.10 1.93
CA LEU A 66 1.95 -3.21 1.69
C LEU A 66 1.43 -1.82 1.28
N PHE A 67 1.07 -1.71 0.00
CA PHE A 67 0.40 -0.51 -0.53
C PHE A 67 -1.11 -0.64 -0.31
N ILE A 68 -1.71 0.42 0.22
CA ILE A 68 -3.15 0.47 0.52
C ILE A 68 -3.76 1.77 0.00
N GLU A 69 -5.07 1.76 -0.19
CA GLU A 69 -5.82 2.98 -0.47
C GLU A 69 -5.84 3.94 0.73
N GLY A 70 -6.50 5.08 0.57
CA GLY A 70 -6.65 6.05 1.64
C GLY A 70 -5.45 6.96 1.86
N LYS A 71 -5.48 7.67 2.97
CA LYS A 71 -4.47 8.65 3.40
C LYS A 71 -3.84 8.24 4.72
N ASN A 72 -2.74 8.86 5.08
CA ASN A 72 -2.15 8.71 6.41
C ASN A 72 -3.21 9.01 7.49
N ASN A 73 -3.33 8.11 8.48
CA ASN A 73 -4.33 8.12 9.54
C ASN A 73 -5.77 7.75 9.12
N SER A 74 -5.99 7.29 7.87
CA SER A 74 -7.27 6.69 7.48
C SER A 74 -7.58 5.43 8.30
N LEU A 75 -8.82 4.94 8.18
CA LEU A 75 -9.24 3.70 8.80
C LEU A 75 -8.43 2.52 8.29
N ASP A 76 -8.21 2.45 6.97
CA ASP A 76 -7.37 1.46 6.31
C ASP A 76 -5.99 1.36 6.95
N PHE A 77 -5.32 2.53 7.07
CA PHE A 77 -3.99 2.57 7.67
C PHE A 77 -3.97 2.01 9.08
N LYS A 78 -4.97 2.36 9.91
CA LYS A 78 -5.07 1.88 11.29
C LYS A 78 -5.31 0.37 11.35
N ILE A 79 -6.23 -0.13 10.55
CA ILE A 79 -6.57 -1.56 10.49
C ILE A 79 -5.38 -2.37 10.01
N TYR A 80 -4.81 -2.02 8.86
CA TYR A 80 -3.74 -2.81 8.26
C TYR A 80 -2.44 -2.71 9.05
N SER A 81 -2.17 -1.59 9.75
CA SER A 81 -1.02 -1.48 10.65
C SER A 81 -1.09 -2.46 11.82
N VAL A 82 -2.29 -2.77 12.30
CA VAL A 82 -2.51 -3.75 13.36
C VAL A 82 -2.48 -5.18 12.81
N LEU A 83 -3.10 -5.42 11.65
CA LEU A 83 -3.21 -6.75 11.06
C LEU A 83 -1.89 -7.25 10.46
N TYR A 84 -1.08 -6.33 9.90
CA TYR A 84 0.14 -6.67 9.15
C TYR A 84 1.38 -5.90 9.68
N PRO A 85 1.72 -6.04 10.97
CA PRO A 85 2.83 -5.28 11.59
C PRO A 85 4.20 -5.61 10.99
N GLN A 86 4.34 -6.74 10.29
CA GLN A 86 5.56 -7.19 9.63
C GLN A 86 5.83 -6.46 8.31
N TYR A 87 4.83 -5.78 7.74
CA TYR A 87 4.97 -5.03 6.49
C TYR A 87 5.22 -3.54 6.75
N GLN A 88 5.90 -2.89 5.82
CA GLN A 88 5.88 -1.43 5.74
C GLN A 88 4.61 -1.00 5.00
N ILE A 89 3.69 -0.37 5.70
CA ILE A 89 2.42 0.08 5.13
C ILE A 89 2.56 1.47 4.54
N ILE A 90 2.10 1.64 3.30
CA ILE A 90 2.13 2.90 2.55
C ILE A 90 0.74 3.18 1.98
N THR A 91 0.21 4.33 2.31
CA THR A 91 -1.05 4.83 1.76
C THR A 91 -0.80 5.53 0.42
N CYS A 92 -1.57 5.18 -0.60
CA CYS A 92 -1.40 5.68 -1.97
C CYS A 92 -2.45 6.71 -2.39
N GLY A 93 -3.58 6.76 -1.70
CA GLY A 93 -4.68 7.69 -1.97
C GLY A 93 -5.70 7.19 -3.00
N SER A 94 -5.30 6.33 -3.94
CA SER A 94 -6.23 5.73 -4.92
C SER A 94 -5.81 4.31 -5.29
N CYS A 95 -6.78 3.51 -5.78
CA CYS A 95 -6.55 2.13 -6.22
C CYS A 95 -5.56 2.06 -7.39
N GLU A 96 -5.59 3.00 -8.33
CA GLU A 96 -4.66 3.04 -9.47
C GLU A 96 -3.21 3.15 -8.98
N LYS A 97 -2.95 4.01 -8.00
CA LYS A 97 -1.62 4.17 -7.42
C LYS A 97 -1.18 2.93 -6.65
N VAL A 98 -2.09 2.26 -5.94
CA VAL A 98 -1.77 0.98 -5.29
C VAL A 98 -1.29 -0.03 -6.32
N ILE A 99 -2.02 -0.19 -7.42
CA ILE A 99 -1.67 -1.12 -8.51
C ILE A 99 -0.34 -0.74 -9.14
N GLN A 100 -0.17 0.54 -9.49
CA GLN A 100 1.03 1.05 -10.15
C GLN A 100 2.28 0.91 -9.26
N TYR A 101 2.19 1.28 -7.99
CA TYR A 101 3.32 1.23 -7.07
C TYR A 101 3.70 -0.21 -6.70
N THR A 102 2.72 -1.10 -6.52
CA THR A 102 2.99 -2.51 -6.29
C THR A 102 3.77 -3.11 -7.46
N LYS A 103 3.32 -2.86 -8.68
CA LYS A 103 4.00 -3.32 -9.89
C LYS A 103 5.41 -2.71 -9.99
N ALA A 104 5.53 -1.39 -9.92
CA ALA A 104 6.79 -0.68 -10.08
C ALA A 104 7.86 -1.12 -9.06
N PHE A 105 7.45 -1.41 -7.83
CA PHE A 105 8.35 -1.93 -6.80
C PHE A 105 8.76 -3.37 -7.08
N ASN A 106 7.82 -4.24 -7.47
CA ASN A 106 8.10 -5.65 -7.76
C ASN A 106 8.93 -5.84 -9.03
N ASP A 107 8.77 -4.97 -10.04
CA ASP A 107 9.60 -4.98 -11.27
C ASP A 107 11.10 -4.78 -10.95
N GLN A 108 11.42 -4.16 -9.82
CA GLN A 108 12.80 -3.96 -9.35
C GLN A 108 13.20 -4.94 -8.22
N SER A 109 12.45 -6.01 -8.01
CA SER A 109 12.70 -6.98 -6.92
C SER A 109 14.08 -7.66 -7.00
N ALA A 110 14.63 -7.83 -8.20
CA ALA A 110 15.99 -8.33 -8.40
C ALA A 110 17.06 -7.40 -7.78
N LEU A 111 16.77 -6.10 -7.70
CA LEU A 111 17.67 -5.11 -7.08
C LEU A 111 17.70 -5.23 -5.56
N HIS A 112 16.55 -5.40 -4.92
CA HIS A 112 16.42 -5.24 -3.46
C HIS A 112 15.98 -6.49 -2.69
N GLY A 113 15.46 -7.51 -3.38
CA GLY A 113 15.03 -8.76 -2.75
C GLY A 113 13.75 -8.70 -1.90
N PHE A 114 13.08 -7.55 -1.85
CA PHE A 114 11.81 -7.37 -1.13
C PHE A 114 10.62 -7.52 -2.06
N LYS A 115 9.45 -7.76 -1.49
CA LYS A 115 8.20 -7.89 -2.24
C LYS A 115 7.18 -6.88 -1.77
N ALA A 116 6.42 -6.35 -2.72
CA ALA A 116 5.28 -5.49 -2.44
C ALA A 116 3.98 -6.23 -2.75
N TYR A 117 2.96 -5.91 -1.97
CA TYR A 117 1.58 -6.32 -2.15
C TYR A 117 0.69 -5.09 -2.15
N GLY A 118 -0.45 -5.18 -2.83
CA GLY A 118 -1.49 -4.16 -2.77
C GLY A 118 -2.75 -4.71 -2.10
N ILE A 119 -3.47 -3.85 -1.38
CA ILE A 119 -4.85 -4.11 -0.96
C ILE A 119 -5.70 -2.95 -1.46
N ILE A 120 -6.78 -3.30 -2.14
CA ILE A 120 -7.76 -2.33 -2.66
C ILE A 120 -9.17 -2.76 -2.33
N ASP A 121 -10.07 -1.81 -2.32
CA ASP A 121 -11.50 -2.03 -2.15
C ASP A 121 -12.08 -2.78 -3.36
N ARG A 122 -13.16 -3.52 -3.13
CA ARG A 122 -13.79 -4.30 -4.18
C ARG A 122 -14.56 -3.42 -5.15
N ASP A 123 -15.23 -2.39 -4.64
CA ASP A 123 -16.14 -1.57 -5.42
C ASP A 123 -17.09 -2.44 -6.28
N TYR A 124 -17.24 -2.09 -7.56
CA TYR A 124 -18.08 -2.80 -8.54
C TYR A 124 -17.29 -3.77 -9.43
N ARG A 125 -16.05 -4.19 -9.03
CA ARG A 125 -15.19 -5.04 -9.86
C ARG A 125 -15.76 -6.43 -10.08
N SER A 126 -15.70 -6.86 -11.33
CA SER A 126 -16.06 -8.22 -11.74
C SER A 126 -15.04 -9.25 -11.22
N GLN A 127 -15.45 -10.52 -11.14
CA GLN A 127 -14.56 -11.59 -10.71
C GLN A 127 -13.34 -11.76 -11.64
N ASN A 128 -13.49 -11.50 -12.94
CA ASN A 128 -12.37 -11.57 -13.89
C ASN A 128 -11.32 -10.48 -13.60
N GLU A 129 -11.73 -9.26 -13.30
CA GLU A 129 -10.84 -8.17 -12.91
C GLU A 129 -10.12 -8.48 -11.60
N ILE A 130 -10.85 -9.02 -10.61
CA ILE A 130 -10.26 -9.44 -9.33
C ILE A 130 -9.18 -10.48 -9.55
N ASN A 131 -9.46 -11.53 -10.35
CA ASN A 131 -8.48 -12.57 -10.64
C ASN A 131 -7.25 -12.02 -11.36
N ALA A 132 -7.44 -11.07 -12.29
CA ALA A 132 -6.33 -10.42 -12.98
C ALA A 132 -5.45 -9.57 -12.06
N LEU A 133 -6.04 -8.95 -11.04
CA LEU A 133 -5.33 -8.18 -10.03
C LEU A 133 -4.56 -9.08 -9.05
N MET A 134 -5.17 -10.19 -8.62
CA MET A 134 -4.51 -11.16 -7.74
C MET A 134 -3.22 -11.72 -8.37
N ASN A 135 -3.21 -11.94 -9.68
CA ASN A 135 -2.01 -12.36 -10.42
C ASN A 135 -0.88 -11.30 -10.44
N LYS A 136 -1.17 -10.09 -9.99
CA LYS A 136 -0.22 -8.96 -9.90
C LYS A 136 0.11 -8.59 -8.44
N ASP A 137 -0.09 -9.53 -7.50
CA ASP A 137 0.09 -9.31 -6.06
C ASP A 137 -0.85 -8.23 -5.45
N ILE A 138 -1.99 -7.98 -6.10
CA ILE A 138 -3.02 -7.08 -5.62
C ILE A 138 -4.18 -7.90 -5.05
N ASN A 139 -4.44 -7.73 -3.77
CA ASN A 139 -5.55 -8.34 -3.08
C ASN A 139 -6.75 -7.39 -3.11
N VAL A 140 -7.89 -7.91 -3.47
CA VAL A 140 -9.16 -7.17 -3.48
C VAL A 140 -10.00 -7.67 -2.32
N LEU A 141 -10.57 -6.76 -1.54
CA LEU A 141 -11.46 -7.11 -0.43
C LEU A 141 -12.65 -7.93 -0.94
N LYS A 142 -13.18 -8.80 -0.06
CA LYS A 142 -14.42 -9.54 -0.36
C LYS A 142 -15.68 -8.69 -0.15
N VAL A 143 -15.56 -7.60 0.59
CA VAL A 143 -16.58 -6.60 0.86
C VAL A 143 -16.35 -5.38 -0.03
N ALA A 144 -17.33 -4.51 -0.21
CA ALA A 144 -17.22 -3.34 -1.09
C ALA A 144 -16.10 -2.40 -0.62
N GLU A 145 -16.10 -2.06 0.64
CA GLU A 145 -15.16 -1.12 1.28
C GLU A 145 -14.67 -1.68 2.62
N VAL A 146 -13.55 -1.20 3.12
CA VAL A 146 -12.96 -1.66 4.39
C VAL A 146 -13.93 -1.47 5.58
N GLU A 147 -14.75 -0.44 5.56
CA GLU A 147 -15.75 -0.16 6.58
C GLU A 147 -16.79 -1.28 6.70
N ASN A 148 -17.12 -1.94 5.58
CA ASN A 148 -18.09 -3.03 5.58
C ASN A 148 -17.60 -4.27 6.35
N LEU A 149 -16.28 -4.37 6.62
CA LEU A 149 -15.75 -5.44 7.48
C LEU A 149 -16.38 -5.39 8.89
N PHE A 150 -16.67 -4.20 9.40
CA PHE A 150 -17.28 -4.04 10.74
C PHE A 150 -18.73 -4.50 10.80
N LEU A 151 -19.40 -4.68 9.64
CA LEU A 151 -20.76 -5.20 9.54
C LEU A 151 -20.79 -6.73 9.42
N LEU A 152 -19.65 -7.39 9.36
CA LEU A 152 -19.61 -8.85 9.38
C LEU A 152 -20.14 -9.38 10.70
N GLU A 153 -21.06 -10.34 10.63
CA GLU A 153 -21.75 -10.92 11.79
C GLU A 153 -20.78 -11.34 12.89
N CYS A 154 -19.69 -12.01 12.52
CA CYS A 154 -18.68 -12.46 13.48
C CYS A 154 -18.00 -11.29 14.23
N ILE A 155 -17.80 -10.15 13.58
CA ILE A 155 -17.20 -8.96 14.19
C ILE A 155 -18.21 -8.27 15.08
N VAL A 156 -19.44 -8.10 14.61
CA VAL A 156 -20.53 -7.51 15.41
C VAL A 156 -20.75 -8.32 16.69
N LEU A 157 -20.85 -9.65 16.58
CA LEU A 157 -21.01 -10.52 17.73
C LEU A 157 -19.81 -10.44 18.69
N ALA A 158 -18.59 -10.39 18.19
CA ALA A 158 -17.40 -10.24 19.04
C ALA A 158 -17.42 -8.94 19.86
N VAL A 159 -17.79 -7.82 19.22
CA VAL A 159 -17.92 -6.51 19.88
C VAL A 159 -19.05 -6.51 20.93
N LEU A 160 -20.19 -7.10 20.58
CA LEU A 160 -21.33 -7.21 21.51
C LEU A 160 -20.99 -8.08 22.72
N LYS A 161 -20.32 -9.19 22.51
CA LYS A 161 -19.85 -10.07 23.58
C LYS A 161 -18.87 -9.35 24.51
N GLN A 162 -17.92 -8.60 23.95
CA GLN A 162 -16.96 -7.83 24.75
C GLN A 162 -17.64 -6.73 25.58
N SER A 163 -18.75 -6.19 25.09
CA SER A 163 -19.53 -5.15 25.79
C SER A 163 -20.67 -5.70 26.66
N GLY A 164 -20.88 -7.02 26.73
CA GLY A 164 -21.96 -7.66 27.50
C GLY A 164 -23.36 -7.36 26.93
N ARG A 165 -23.47 -7.17 25.60
CA ARG A 165 -24.70 -6.76 24.91
C ARG A 165 -25.14 -7.72 23.82
N GLU A 166 -24.84 -9.03 23.95
CA GLU A 166 -25.16 -10.04 22.94
C GLU A 166 -26.68 -10.05 22.58
N ASN A 167 -27.53 -9.73 23.52
CA ASN A 167 -28.99 -9.64 23.30
C ASN A 167 -29.41 -8.55 22.29
N LYS A 168 -28.51 -7.62 21.94
CA LYS A 168 -28.78 -6.57 20.96
C LYS A 168 -28.50 -6.98 19.52
N PHE A 169 -27.99 -8.18 19.27
CA PHE A 169 -27.59 -8.60 17.94
C PHE A 169 -28.76 -8.57 16.93
N GLU A 170 -29.90 -9.17 17.27
CA GLU A 170 -31.09 -9.19 16.39
C GLU A 170 -31.67 -7.79 16.14
N GLU A 171 -31.61 -6.90 17.13
CA GLU A 171 -32.03 -5.51 16.99
C GLU A 171 -31.15 -4.77 15.98
N ILE A 172 -29.83 -4.93 16.08
CA ILE A 172 -28.87 -4.33 15.15
C ILE A 172 -29.05 -4.89 13.74
N LYS A 173 -29.20 -6.20 13.62
CA LYS A 173 -29.42 -6.88 12.35
C LYS A 173 -30.69 -6.36 11.66
N ASN A 174 -31.80 -6.29 12.36
CA ASN A 174 -33.06 -5.77 11.83
C ASN A 174 -32.91 -4.30 11.40
N TYR A 175 -32.28 -3.46 12.22
CA TYR A 175 -32.03 -2.06 11.87
C TYR A 175 -31.20 -1.94 10.57
N LEU A 176 -30.12 -2.71 10.44
CA LEU A 176 -29.29 -2.69 9.24
C LEU A 176 -30.03 -3.11 7.99
N PHE A 177 -30.77 -4.22 8.03
CA PHE A 177 -31.43 -4.78 6.85
C PHE A 177 -32.78 -4.13 6.53
N GLU A 178 -33.58 -3.85 7.52
CA GLU A 178 -34.94 -3.34 7.28
C GLU A 178 -35.00 -1.81 7.14
N GLU A 179 -34.14 -1.09 7.86
CA GLU A 179 -34.16 0.38 7.80
C GLU A 179 -33.04 0.96 6.92
N LYS A 180 -31.79 0.62 7.23
CA LYS A 180 -30.66 1.26 6.55
C LYS A 180 -30.47 0.76 5.13
N PHE A 181 -30.47 -0.56 4.92
CA PHE A 181 -30.23 -1.13 3.60
C PHE A 181 -31.32 -0.72 2.59
N LYS A 182 -32.59 -0.79 2.96
CA LYS A 182 -33.71 -0.35 2.09
C LYS A 182 -33.60 1.12 1.70
N ASN A 183 -33.33 1.99 2.69
CA ASN A 183 -33.21 3.43 2.45
C ASN A 183 -31.97 3.79 1.60
N CYS A 184 -30.88 3.03 1.72
CA CYS A 184 -29.67 3.24 0.92
C CYS A 184 -29.82 2.68 -0.50
N LEU A 185 -30.50 1.55 -0.67
CA LEU A 185 -30.74 0.94 -1.99
C LEU A 185 -31.53 1.87 -2.90
N GLU A 186 -32.61 2.48 -2.37
CA GLU A 186 -33.42 3.45 -3.12
C GLU A 186 -32.59 4.65 -3.59
N LYS A 187 -31.71 5.17 -2.75
CA LYS A 187 -30.80 6.28 -3.13
C LYS A 187 -29.79 5.87 -4.20
N GLN A 188 -29.18 4.71 -4.06
CA GLN A 188 -28.19 4.21 -5.04
C GLN A 188 -28.81 3.91 -6.41
N ILE A 189 -30.08 3.48 -6.46
CA ILE A 189 -30.80 3.28 -7.72
C ILE A 189 -31.11 4.62 -8.41
N LEU A 190 -31.31 5.68 -7.64
CA LEU A 190 -31.64 7.01 -8.18
C LEU A 190 -30.38 7.80 -8.61
N GLU A 191 -29.17 7.42 -8.12
CA GLU A 191 -27.91 8.10 -8.43
C GLU A 191 -27.13 7.42 -9.59
N ASN A 192 -27.59 6.26 -10.10
CA ASN A 192 -27.07 5.55 -11.26
C ASN A 192 -28.02 5.63 -12.45
#